data_c8ece7e26ead0df856b00fae581d8083
#
_entry.id   c8ece7e26ead0df856b00fae581d8083
#
_cell.length_a   1.000
_cell.length_b   1.000
_cell.length_c   1.000
_cell.angle_alpha   90.00
_cell.angle_beta   90.00
_cell.angle_gamma   90.00
#
_symmetry.space_group_name_H-M   'P 1'
#
loop_
_entity.id
_entity.type
_entity.pdbx_description
1 polymer ?
#
loop_
_entity_poly.entity_id
_entity_poly.type
_entity_poly.pdbx_seq_one_letter_code
_entity_poly.pdbx_strand_id
1 'polypeptide(L)'
;MPFASAQGASLYYEETGTGTAIVFAHEYASDCRGWESQVRYFSREHRCVAFNARGYPPSDVPSDDALYGQDFAAEDIAAVADHLGLDKLFVVGLSMGAAAALHFTMRHPERVMGLVFASGGSGSDPAQRERFVRESNEMADLLTAQGIGPLVEGLSCGATRVQLLDKDPRGWAEFRRHLSEHSVQGSALTVRNYQGKRPSIQEFEARLRALTVPTLIVAGDEDDPVIETSLFLKRTMPASGMVMFAKTGHAVNLEEPAGFNAALKDFFGAVERGHWGRRNPLARANRSAMVPGK
;
A
#
# COMPACT_ATOMS: atom_id res chain seq x y z
N MET A 1 3.33 11.95 22.42
CA MET A 1 2.94 11.20 21.22
C MET A 1 4.18 10.53 20.64
N PRO A 2 4.09 9.31 20.14
CA PRO A 2 5.25 8.59 19.60
C PRO A 2 5.59 9.11 18.20
N PHE A 3 6.87 9.47 18.01
CA PHE A 3 7.40 9.91 16.72
C PHE A 3 8.72 9.19 16.44
N ALA A 4 8.87 8.72 15.21
CA ALA A 4 10.11 8.17 14.67
C ALA A 4 10.83 9.24 13.85
N SER A 5 12.14 9.42 14.07
CA SER A 5 12.95 10.35 13.28
C SER A 5 13.30 9.69 11.94
N ALA A 6 12.95 10.34 10.84
CA ALA A 6 13.32 9.98 9.49
C ALA A 6 14.12 11.11 8.83
N GLN A 7 14.71 10.85 7.66
CA GLN A 7 15.47 11.87 6.93
C GLN A 7 14.57 13.07 6.57
N GLY A 8 14.75 14.19 7.26
CA GLY A 8 14.04 15.45 7.01
C GLY A 8 12.58 15.48 7.47
N ALA A 9 12.15 14.51 8.29
CA ALA A 9 10.81 14.48 8.85
C ALA A 9 10.75 13.70 10.16
N SER A 10 9.77 14.03 11.01
CA SER A 10 9.34 13.26 12.18
C SER A 10 8.02 12.58 11.87
N LEU A 11 7.96 11.26 12.02
CA LEU A 11 6.81 10.45 11.61
C LEU A 11 6.03 10.00 12.83
N TYR A 12 4.78 10.38 12.89
CA TYR A 12 3.84 9.90 13.90
C TYR A 12 3.50 8.44 13.67
N TYR A 13 3.47 7.63 14.73
CA TYR A 13 2.99 6.26 14.67
C TYR A 13 2.13 5.92 15.88
N GLU A 14 1.31 4.90 15.71
CA GLU A 14 0.56 4.23 16.77
C GLU A 14 1.00 2.78 16.84
N GLU A 15 1.14 2.27 18.07
CA GLU A 15 1.61 0.92 18.32
C GLU A 15 0.69 0.23 19.34
N THR A 16 0.31 -1.01 19.05
CA THR A 16 -0.47 -1.83 19.97
C THR A 16 -0.24 -3.32 19.74
N GLY A 17 -0.42 -4.12 20.79
CA GLY A 17 -0.19 -5.57 20.77
C GLY A 17 1.26 -5.96 21.00
N THR A 18 1.52 -7.26 20.93
CA THR A 18 2.85 -7.88 21.14
C THR A 18 3.02 -9.08 20.20
N GLY A 19 4.27 -9.54 20.00
CA GLY A 19 4.55 -10.66 19.10
C GLY A 19 5.24 -10.22 17.83
N THR A 20 5.06 -10.98 16.73
CA THR A 20 5.62 -10.65 15.42
C THR A 20 5.09 -9.29 14.93
N ALA A 21 6.00 -8.43 14.47
CA ALA A 21 5.63 -7.07 14.07
C ALA A 21 4.93 -7.03 12.71
N ILE A 22 3.89 -6.19 12.61
CA ILE A 22 3.23 -5.79 11.36
C ILE A 22 3.29 -4.27 11.26
N VAL A 23 3.89 -3.75 10.20
CA VAL A 23 3.92 -2.32 9.89
C VAL A 23 2.93 -2.03 8.77
N PHE A 24 1.98 -1.11 9.02
CA PHE A 24 0.94 -0.71 8.10
C PHE A 24 1.25 0.65 7.46
N ALA A 25 1.35 0.68 6.14
CA ALA A 25 1.58 1.89 5.33
C ALA A 25 0.29 2.26 4.56
N HIS A 26 -0.25 3.44 4.84
CA HIS A 26 -1.55 3.88 4.33
C HIS A 26 -1.52 4.37 2.87
N GLU A 27 -2.70 4.47 2.26
CA GLU A 27 -2.90 5.04 0.94
C GLU A 27 -2.84 6.58 0.93
N TYR A 28 -2.84 7.19 -0.26
CA TYR A 28 -2.82 8.65 -0.44
C TYR A 28 -4.02 9.36 0.18
N ALA A 29 -5.20 8.76 0.12
CA ALA A 29 -6.45 9.33 0.62
C ALA A 29 -6.73 9.03 2.10
N SER A 30 -5.79 8.39 2.81
CA SER A 30 -5.95 7.96 4.20
C SER A 30 -4.72 8.29 5.04
N ASP A 31 -4.75 7.93 6.31
CA ASP A 31 -3.67 7.98 7.28
C ASP A 31 -3.68 6.72 8.15
N CYS A 32 -2.97 6.69 9.28
CA CYS A 32 -2.91 5.50 10.16
C CYS A 32 -4.30 5.04 10.62
N ARG A 33 -5.29 5.94 10.74
CA ARG A 33 -6.67 5.62 11.14
C ARG A 33 -7.38 4.70 10.15
N GLY A 34 -6.98 4.69 8.88
CA GLY A 34 -7.52 3.78 7.88
C GLY A 34 -7.22 2.32 8.13
N TRP A 35 -6.33 2.01 9.08
CA TRP A 35 -5.97 0.66 9.48
C TRP A 35 -6.63 0.17 10.78
N GLU A 36 -7.54 0.96 11.38
CA GLU A 36 -8.14 0.67 12.68
C GLU A 36 -8.76 -0.75 12.76
N SER A 37 -9.50 -1.17 11.73
CA SER A 37 -10.10 -2.50 11.67
C SER A 37 -9.06 -3.63 11.67
N GLN A 38 -7.92 -3.43 11.00
CA GLN A 38 -6.81 -4.37 10.95
C GLN A 38 -6.02 -4.37 12.25
N VAL A 39 -5.72 -3.19 12.77
CA VAL A 39 -4.99 -3.03 14.04
C VAL A 39 -5.76 -3.70 15.19
N ARG A 40 -7.06 -3.45 15.33
CA ARG A 40 -7.91 -4.12 16.35
C ARG A 40 -7.95 -5.63 16.21
N TYR A 41 -7.91 -6.14 14.98
CA TYR A 41 -7.95 -7.56 14.73
C TYR A 41 -6.63 -8.23 15.07
N PHE A 42 -5.52 -7.69 14.53
CA PHE A 42 -4.20 -8.32 14.62
C PHE A 42 -3.46 -8.06 15.92
N SER A 43 -3.75 -6.95 16.64
CA SER A 43 -3.07 -6.64 17.91
C SER A 43 -3.29 -7.65 19.04
N ARG A 44 -4.21 -8.58 18.84
CA ARG A 44 -4.43 -9.70 19.77
C ARG A 44 -3.30 -10.73 19.76
N GLU A 45 -2.58 -10.83 18.65
CA GLU A 45 -1.56 -11.86 18.40
C GLU A 45 -0.26 -11.28 17.82
N HIS A 46 -0.26 -9.99 17.38
CA HIS A 46 0.84 -9.33 16.71
C HIS A 46 1.12 -7.95 17.31
N ARG A 47 2.35 -7.48 17.15
CA ARG A 47 2.74 -6.10 17.43
C ARG A 47 2.41 -5.26 16.20
N CYS A 48 1.30 -4.51 16.23
CA CYS A 48 0.81 -3.69 15.12
C CYS A 48 1.34 -2.28 15.24
N VAL A 49 1.93 -1.77 14.16
CA VAL A 49 2.42 -0.41 14.03
C VAL A 49 1.76 0.23 12.80
N ALA A 50 0.98 1.27 12.98
CA ALA A 50 0.43 2.09 11.89
C ALA A 50 1.03 3.49 12.00
N PHE A 51 1.57 4.03 10.91
CA PHE A 51 2.21 5.34 10.92
C PHE A 51 1.64 6.26 9.85
N ASN A 52 1.74 7.57 10.10
CA ASN A 52 1.46 8.58 9.09
C ASN A 52 2.72 8.88 8.27
N ALA A 53 2.62 8.78 6.96
CA ALA A 53 3.68 9.18 6.06
C ALA A 53 4.01 10.68 6.21
N ARG A 54 5.19 11.11 5.77
CA ARG A 54 5.50 12.54 5.64
C ARG A 54 4.45 13.25 4.79
N GLY A 55 4.07 14.45 5.19
CA GLY A 55 2.97 15.19 4.56
C GLY A 55 1.60 14.94 5.17
N TYR A 56 1.47 13.99 6.11
CA TYR A 56 0.21 13.62 6.78
C TYR A 56 0.28 13.91 8.28
N PRO A 57 -0.27 15.04 8.76
CA PRO A 57 -0.28 15.35 10.19
C PRO A 57 -0.90 14.21 11.05
N PRO A 58 -0.36 14.00 12.29
CA PRO A 58 0.61 14.82 12.96
C PRO A 58 2.08 14.55 12.59
N SER A 59 2.38 13.71 11.57
CA SER A 59 3.71 13.69 10.97
C SER A 59 4.07 15.04 10.37
N ASP A 60 5.36 15.32 10.27
CA ASP A 60 5.84 16.55 9.66
C ASP A 60 5.36 16.69 8.21
N VAL A 61 5.10 17.94 7.83
CA VAL A 61 4.79 18.37 6.45
C VAL A 61 5.96 19.22 5.93
N PRO A 62 7.06 18.59 5.48
CA PRO A 62 8.18 19.34 4.93
C PRO A 62 7.73 20.25 3.78
N SER A 63 8.26 21.49 3.74
CA SER A 63 7.98 22.43 2.65
C SER A 63 8.90 22.23 1.45
N ASP A 64 10.03 21.55 1.63
CA ASP A 64 10.96 21.21 0.56
C ASP A 64 10.39 20.03 -0.24
N ASP A 65 10.11 20.26 -1.51
CA ASP A 65 9.57 19.27 -2.44
C ASP A 65 10.55 18.12 -2.72
N ALA A 66 11.85 18.35 -2.56
CA ALA A 66 12.90 17.34 -2.69
C ALA A 66 12.80 16.23 -1.62
N LEU A 67 12.10 16.47 -0.51
CA LEU A 67 11.88 15.50 0.55
C LEU A 67 10.69 14.56 0.29
N TYR A 68 10.02 14.66 -0.88
CA TYR A 68 8.93 13.77 -1.27
C TYR A 68 9.35 12.89 -2.44
N GLY A 69 9.09 11.60 -2.34
CA GLY A 69 9.42 10.65 -3.42
C GLY A 69 9.37 9.20 -2.97
N GLN A 70 9.49 8.30 -3.95
CA GLN A 70 9.42 6.86 -3.72
C GLN A 70 10.50 6.36 -2.75
N ASP A 71 11.71 6.91 -2.84
CA ASP A 71 12.83 6.51 -2.00
C ASP A 71 12.61 6.92 -0.55
N PHE A 72 12.16 8.16 -0.32
CA PHE A 72 11.79 8.62 1.02
C PHE A 72 10.66 7.79 1.62
N ALA A 73 9.62 7.47 0.84
CA ALA A 73 8.51 6.67 1.34
C ALA A 73 8.93 5.25 1.76
N ALA A 74 9.89 4.64 1.07
CA ALA A 74 10.47 3.35 1.45
C ALA A 74 11.35 3.45 2.70
N GLU A 75 12.21 4.48 2.78
CA GLU A 75 13.10 4.69 3.93
C GLU A 75 12.32 5.19 5.17
N ASP A 76 11.15 5.78 5.02
CA ASP A 76 10.25 6.11 6.14
C ASP A 76 9.77 4.84 6.87
N ILE A 77 9.48 3.77 6.13
CA ILE A 77 9.18 2.46 6.74
C ILE A 77 10.39 1.93 7.50
N ALA A 78 11.60 2.03 6.91
CA ALA A 78 12.84 1.64 7.58
C ALA A 78 13.07 2.44 8.87
N ALA A 79 12.89 3.76 8.83
CA ALA A 79 13.07 4.65 9.97
C ALA A 79 12.11 4.32 11.13
N VAL A 80 10.84 4.03 10.85
CA VAL A 80 9.87 3.57 11.85
C VAL A 80 10.30 2.23 12.44
N ALA A 81 10.70 1.28 11.59
CA ALA A 81 11.16 -0.04 12.03
C ALA A 81 12.43 0.05 12.89
N ASP A 82 13.39 0.90 12.51
CA ASP A 82 14.65 1.12 13.27
C ASP A 82 14.39 1.77 14.63
N HIS A 83 13.51 2.80 14.65
CA HIS A 83 13.11 3.48 15.88
C HIS A 83 12.50 2.51 16.91
N LEU A 84 11.75 1.52 16.42
CA LEU A 84 11.05 0.54 17.25
C LEU A 84 11.86 -0.76 17.50
N GLY A 85 13.09 -0.85 16.97
CA GLY A 85 13.93 -2.04 17.09
C GLY A 85 13.36 -3.28 16.41
N LEU A 86 12.70 -3.10 15.25
CA LEU A 86 12.09 -4.19 14.49
C LEU A 86 13.10 -4.75 13.48
N ASP A 87 13.79 -5.83 13.84
CA ASP A 87 14.74 -6.50 12.94
C ASP A 87 14.03 -7.18 11.78
N LYS A 88 12.87 -7.82 12.06
CA LYS A 88 12.02 -8.51 11.06
C LYS A 88 10.56 -8.19 11.28
N LEU A 89 9.85 -7.97 10.16
CA LEU A 89 8.46 -7.57 10.20
C LEU A 89 7.67 -8.08 8.98
N PHE A 90 6.36 -8.15 9.12
CA PHE A 90 5.44 -8.08 7.99
C PHE A 90 5.23 -6.63 7.62
N VAL A 91 5.23 -6.32 6.33
CA VAL A 91 4.85 -5.00 5.85
C VAL A 91 3.57 -5.09 5.03
N VAL A 92 2.58 -4.27 5.41
CA VAL A 92 1.26 -4.20 4.76
C VAL A 92 1.08 -2.81 4.20
N GLY A 93 0.94 -2.70 2.90
CA GLY A 93 0.72 -1.42 2.25
C GLY A 93 -0.54 -1.41 1.40
N LEU A 94 -1.25 -0.27 1.41
CA LEU A 94 -2.39 0.00 0.54
C LEU A 94 -2.02 1.09 -0.45
N SER A 95 -2.22 0.88 -1.76
CA SER A 95 -2.04 1.89 -2.80
C SER A 95 -0.66 2.55 -2.81
N MET A 96 -0.58 3.81 -2.40
CA MET A 96 0.67 4.54 -2.18
C MET A 96 1.58 3.80 -1.20
N GLY A 97 1.02 3.35 -0.08
CA GLY A 97 1.74 2.55 0.90
C GLY A 97 2.18 1.19 0.38
N ALA A 98 1.43 0.57 -0.56
CA ALA A 98 1.85 -0.67 -1.22
C ALA A 98 3.10 -0.44 -2.08
N ALA A 99 3.17 0.69 -2.80
CA ALA A 99 4.38 1.05 -3.54
C ALA A 99 5.58 1.28 -2.60
N ALA A 100 5.38 2.01 -1.48
CA ALA A 100 6.42 2.19 -0.46
C ALA A 100 6.89 0.84 0.12
N ALA A 101 5.94 -0.02 0.51
CA ALA A 101 6.21 -1.36 1.07
C ALA A 101 6.96 -2.27 0.08
N LEU A 102 6.61 -2.25 -1.20
CA LEU A 102 7.32 -3.00 -2.24
C LEU A 102 8.76 -2.51 -2.40
N HIS A 103 8.97 -1.19 -2.45
CA HIS A 103 10.32 -0.60 -2.56
C HIS A 103 11.16 -0.87 -1.31
N PHE A 104 10.57 -0.75 -0.12
CA PHE A 104 11.22 -1.17 1.13
C PHE A 104 11.62 -2.66 1.07
N THR A 105 10.73 -3.53 0.64
CA THR A 105 10.99 -4.97 0.50
C THR A 105 12.12 -5.25 -0.50
N MET A 106 12.19 -4.51 -1.61
CA MET A 106 13.27 -4.66 -2.59
C MET A 106 14.63 -4.17 -2.07
N ARG A 107 14.66 -3.20 -1.15
CA ARG A 107 15.88 -2.65 -0.56
C ARG A 107 16.38 -3.45 0.63
N HIS A 108 15.46 -3.96 1.45
CA HIS A 108 15.70 -4.63 2.72
C HIS A 108 15.02 -5.99 2.80
N PRO A 109 15.23 -6.90 1.80
CA PRO A 109 14.49 -8.17 1.73
C PRO A 109 14.75 -9.07 2.95
N GLU A 110 15.89 -8.92 3.61
CA GLU A 110 16.25 -9.67 4.81
C GLU A 110 15.43 -9.29 6.04
N ARG A 111 14.85 -8.10 6.05
CA ARG A 111 14.00 -7.57 7.13
C ARG A 111 12.54 -7.94 6.96
N VAL A 112 12.10 -8.33 5.76
CA VAL A 112 10.69 -8.56 5.45
C VAL A 112 10.36 -10.04 5.51
N MET A 113 9.55 -10.44 6.49
CA MET A 113 9.01 -11.80 6.61
C MET A 113 7.98 -12.06 5.50
N GLY A 114 7.16 -11.08 5.21
CA GLY A 114 6.18 -11.12 4.13
C GLY A 114 5.64 -9.73 3.80
N LEU A 115 5.36 -9.53 2.52
CA LEU A 115 4.77 -8.31 1.95
C LEU A 115 3.30 -8.52 1.64
N VAL A 116 2.44 -7.62 2.10
CA VAL A 116 1.06 -7.48 1.58
C VAL A 116 1.01 -6.24 0.70
N PHE A 117 0.78 -6.46 -0.59
CA PHE A 117 0.65 -5.43 -1.61
C PHE A 117 -0.83 -5.30 -1.99
N ALA A 118 -1.53 -4.32 -1.39
CA ALA A 118 -2.96 -4.14 -1.57
C ALA A 118 -3.28 -2.92 -2.46
N SER A 119 -4.12 -3.10 -3.47
CA SER A 119 -4.63 -2.05 -4.39
C SER A 119 -3.55 -1.09 -4.88
N GLY A 120 -2.35 -1.59 -5.14
CA GLY A 120 -1.20 -0.77 -5.54
C GLY A 120 -0.95 -0.79 -7.04
N GLY A 121 -0.19 0.22 -7.51
CA GLY A 121 0.34 0.23 -8.87
C GLY A 121 -0.42 1.05 -9.90
N SER A 122 -1.39 1.89 -9.48
CA SER A 122 -2.00 2.89 -10.38
C SER A 122 -0.92 3.68 -11.11
N GLY A 123 -1.06 3.84 -12.43
CA GLY A 123 -0.07 4.51 -13.28
C GLY A 123 1.20 3.68 -13.57
N SER A 124 1.26 2.41 -13.17
CA SER A 124 2.38 1.52 -13.56
C SER A 124 2.15 0.81 -14.89
N ASP A 125 0.89 0.66 -15.31
CA ASP A 125 0.58 0.22 -16.67
C ASP A 125 1.02 1.29 -17.68
N PRO A 126 1.85 0.95 -18.68
CA PRO A 126 2.30 1.88 -19.71
C PRO A 126 1.16 2.60 -20.42
N ALA A 127 0.02 1.94 -20.65
CA ALA A 127 -1.15 2.53 -21.30
C ALA A 127 -1.81 3.65 -20.47
N GLN A 128 -1.64 3.64 -19.16
CA GLN A 128 -2.23 4.61 -18.25
C GLN A 128 -1.21 5.63 -17.70
N ARG A 129 0.09 5.39 -17.92
CA ARG A 129 1.17 6.15 -17.27
C ARG A 129 1.09 7.65 -17.51
N GLU A 130 1.00 8.06 -18.77
CA GLU A 130 0.97 9.48 -19.14
C GLU A 130 -0.25 10.18 -18.54
N ARG A 131 -1.41 9.54 -18.60
CA ARG A 131 -2.64 10.05 -18.00
C ARG A 131 -2.48 10.23 -16.49
N PHE A 132 -1.96 9.23 -15.80
CA PHE A 132 -1.76 9.25 -14.34
C PHE A 132 -0.83 10.39 -13.90
N VAL A 133 0.28 10.60 -14.62
CA VAL A 133 1.23 11.70 -14.33
C VAL A 133 0.56 13.06 -14.52
N ARG A 134 -0.18 13.23 -15.61
CA ARG A 134 -0.92 14.47 -15.89
C ARG A 134 -1.95 14.76 -14.79
N GLU A 135 -2.81 13.80 -14.47
CA GLU A 135 -3.85 13.94 -13.44
C GLU A 135 -3.26 14.18 -12.05
N SER A 136 -2.10 13.60 -11.74
CA SER A 136 -1.37 13.87 -10.49
C SER A 136 -0.92 15.34 -10.39
N ASN A 137 -0.41 15.91 -11.48
CA ASN A 137 -0.01 17.31 -11.50
C ASN A 137 -1.22 18.25 -11.44
N GLU A 138 -2.28 17.96 -12.19
CA GLU A 138 -3.53 18.73 -12.17
C GLU A 138 -4.17 18.74 -10.77
N MET A 139 -4.17 17.60 -10.07
CA MET A 139 -4.66 17.53 -8.68
C MET A 139 -3.80 18.37 -7.73
N ALA A 140 -2.47 18.36 -7.89
CA ALA A 140 -1.59 19.21 -7.07
C ALA A 140 -1.85 20.72 -7.30
N ASP A 141 -2.12 21.13 -8.55
CA ASP A 141 -2.50 22.51 -8.87
C ASP A 141 -3.87 22.87 -8.27
N LEU A 142 -4.85 21.99 -8.37
CA LEU A 142 -6.17 22.18 -7.75
C LEU A 142 -6.10 22.31 -6.23
N LEU A 143 -5.32 21.45 -5.56
CA LEU A 143 -5.08 21.53 -4.11
C LEU A 143 -4.50 22.89 -3.72
N THR A 144 -3.49 23.34 -4.45
CA THR A 144 -2.83 24.64 -4.19
C THR A 144 -3.78 25.81 -4.39
N ALA A 145 -4.64 25.77 -5.42
CA ALA A 145 -5.54 26.86 -5.75
C ALA A 145 -6.85 26.88 -4.96
N GLN A 146 -7.38 25.71 -4.57
CA GLN A 146 -8.75 25.57 -4.04
C GLN A 146 -8.82 24.86 -2.69
N GLY A 147 -7.66 24.44 -2.12
CA GLY A 147 -7.62 23.70 -0.87
C GLY A 147 -7.98 22.22 -1.03
N ILE A 148 -8.36 21.56 0.08
CA ILE A 148 -8.56 20.11 0.14
C ILE A 148 -9.84 19.62 -0.58
N GLY A 149 -10.81 20.51 -0.79
CA GLY A 149 -12.14 20.16 -1.32
C GLY A 149 -12.13 19.30 -2.59
N PRO A 150 -11.40 19.69 -3.67
CA PRO A 150 -11.30 18.89 -4.90
C PRO A 150 -10.80 17.47 -4.68
N LEU A 151 -9.85 17.27 -3.76
CA LEU A 151 -9.32 15.95 -3.42
C LEU A 151 -10.40 15.10 -2.72
N VAL A 152 -11.08 15.69 -1.73
CA VAL A 152 -12.15 15.00 -0.99
C VAL A 152 -13.25 14.55 -1.94
N GLU A 153 -13.71 15.45 -2.81
CA GLU A 153 -14.78 15.14 -3.76
C GLU A 153 -14.35 14.11 -4.80
N GLY A 154 -13.18 14.30 -5.42
CA GLY A 154 -12.66 13.42 -6.47
C GLY A 154 -12.37 12.00 -5.97
N LEU A 155 -11.80 11.84 -4.77
CA LEU A 155 -11.45 10.52 -4.27
C LEU A 155 -12.60 9.83 -3.54
N SER A 156 -13.41 10.53 -2.75
CA SER A 156 -14.49 9.86 -2.01
C SER A 156 -15.68 9.45 -2.87
N CYS A 157 -15.92 10.13 -4.00
CA CYS A 157 -17.01 9.85 -4.93
C CYS A 157 -16.51 9.28 -6.28
N GLY A 158 -15.20 9.03 -6.40
CA GLY A 158 -14.60 8.51 -7.63
C GLY A 158 -14.96 7.05 -7.90
N ALA A 159 -14.79 6.63 -9.16
CA ALA A 159 -15.19 5.32 -9.68
C ALA A 159 -14.62 4.13 -8.88
N THR A 160 -13.49 4.30 -8.24
CA THR A 160 -12.82 3.22 -7.48
C THR A 160 -13.10 3.26 -5.97
N ARG A 161 -13.96 4.17 -5.47
CA ARG A 161 -14.31 4.29 -4.04
C ARG A 161 -15.81 4.46 -3.77
N VAL A 162 -16.63 4.59 -4.80
CA VAL A 162 -18.10 4.60 -4.67
C VAL A 162 -18.61 3.29 -4.06
N GLN A 163 -17.89 2.19 -4.25
CA GLN A 163 -18.20 0.88 -3.66
C GLN A 163 -18.23 0.90 -2.13
N LEU A 164 -17.33 1.69 -1.50
CA LEU A 164 -17.37 1.89 -0.05
C LEU A 164 -18.65 2.60 0.39
N LEU A 165 -19.10 3.61 -0.36
CA LEU A 165 -20.37 4.28 -0.09
C LEU A 165 -21.55 3.33 -0.19
N ASP A 166 -21.57 2.45 -1.19
CA ASP A 166 -22.64 1.48 -1.41
C ASP A 166 -22.69 0.40 -0.32
N LYS A 167 -21.52 -0.05 0.18
CA LYS A 167 -21.41 -1.12 1.18
C LYS A 167 -21.53 -0.63 2.62
N ASP A 168 -20.86 0.50 2.93
CA ASP A 168 -20.80 1.08 4.27
C ASP A 168 -20.88 2.62 4.20
N PRO A 169 -22.08 3.21 4.08
CA PRO A 169 -22.25 4.66 4.04
C PRO A 169 -21.68 5.37 5.26
N ARG A 170 -21.68 4.71 6.43
CA ARG A 170 -21.11 5.27 7.66
C ARG A 170 -19.59 5.28 7.62
N GLY A 171 -18.96 4.18 7.25
CA GLY A 171 -17.51 4.09 7.05
C GLY A 171 -17.03 5.03 5.95
N TRP A 172 -17.81 5.18 4.87
CA TRP A 172 -17.53 6.16 3.84
C TRP A 172 -17.56 7.61 4.37
N ALA A 173 -18.55 7.97 5.19
CA ALA A 173 -18.62 9.29 5.78
C ALA A 173 -17.43 9.56 6.73
N GLU A 174 -16.98 8.55 7.47
CA GLU A 174 -15.79 8.62 8.31
C GLU A 174 -14.52 8.77 7.48
N PHE A 175 -14.33 7.97 6.43
CA PHE A 175 -13.24 8.10 5.47
C PHE A 175 -13.18 9.52 4.88
N ARG A 176 -14.32 10.04 4.39
CA ARG A 176 -14.43 11.38 3.81
C ARG A 176 -14.05 12.48 4.83
N ARG A 177 -14.48 12.33 6.08
CA ARG A 177 -14.12 13.25 7.16
C ARG A 177 -12.60 13.24 7.40
N HIS A 178 -11.98 12.06 7.56
CA HIS A 178 -10.54 11.94 7.76
C HIS A 178 -9.75 12.56 6.60
N LEU A 179 -10.16 12.31 5.36
CA LEU A 179 -9.54 12.90 4.19
C LEU A 179 -9.62 14.43 4.17
N SER A 180 -10.74 15.00 4.68
CA SER A 180 -10.92 16.46 4.77
C SER A 180 -9.99 17.13 5.79
N GLU A 181 -9.41 16.36 6.71
CA GLU A 181 -8.46 16.82 7.72
C GLU A 181 -7.00 16.83 7.25
N HIS A 182 -6.72 16.31 6.04
CA HIS A 182 -5.36 16.24 5.51
C HIS A 182 -4.77 17.63 5.21
N SER A 183 -3.44 17.73 5.31
CA SER A 183 -2.71 18.92 4.91
C SER A 183 -2.81 19.16 3.40
N VAL A 184 -3.28 20.35 3.01
CA VAL A 184 -3.29 20.78 1.60
C VAL A 184 -1.89 20.71 1.00
N GLN A 185 -0.89 21.29 1.71
CA GLN A 185 0.50 21.29 1.26
C GLN A 185 1.07 19.87 1.18
N GLY A 186 0.86 19.06 2.22
CA GLY A 186 1.32 17.66 2.24
C GLY A 186 0.70 16.85 1.12
N SER A 187 -0.61 16.96 0.90
CA SER A 187 -1.32 16.27 -0.18
C SER A 187 -0.83 16.72 -1.56
N ALA A 188 -0.62 18.03 -1.79
CA ALA A 188 -0.13 18.55 -3.06
C ALA A 188 1.30 18.08 -3.37
N LEU A 189 2.20 18.14 -2.39
CA LEU A 189 3.59 17.70 -2.55
C LEU A 189 3.67 16.18 -2.76
N THR A 190 2.87 15.40 -2.02
CA THR A 190 2.82 13.95 -2.16
C THR A 190 2.31 13.53 -3.54
N VAL A 191 1.20 14.10 -4.02
CA VAL A 191 0.66 13.69 -5.32
C VAL A 191 1.58 14.09 -6.47
N ARG A 192 2.22 15.27 -6.41
CA ARG A 192 3.14 15.75 -7.45
C ARG A 192 4.48 15.01 -7.44
N ASN A 193 5.14 14.97 -6.29
CA ASN A 193 6.53 14.55 -6.20
C ASN A 193 6.71 13.07 -5.90
N TYR A 194 5.75 12.44 -5.24
CA TYR A 194 5.79 11.01 -5.02
C TYR A 194 4.93 10.27 -6.06
N GLN A 195 3.61 10.50 -6.11
CA GLN A 195 2.73 9.76 -7.02
C GLN A 195 3.07 10.00 -8.49
N GLY A 196 3.16 11.27 -8.90
CA GLY A 196 3.43 11.64 -10.30
C GLY A 196 4.83 11.28 -10.79
N LYS A 197 5.84 11.27 -9.90
CA LYS A 197 7.24 11.00 -10.28
C LYS A 197 7.72 9.58 -10.00
N ARG A 198 6.97 8.77 -9.23
CA ARG A 198 7.42 7.40 -8.94
C ARG A 198 7.60 6.58 -10.22
N PRO A 199 8.61 5.72 -10.30
CA PRO A 199 8.81 4.86 -11.46
C PRO A 199 7.66 3.85 -11.61
N SER A 200 7.46 3.35 -12.82
CA SER A 200 6.56 2.22 -13.05
C SER A 200 7.08 0.96 -12.34
N ILE A 201 6.18 0.21 -11.73
CA ILE A 201 6.54 -1.08 -11.14
C ILE A 201 7.13 -2.03 -12.18
N GLN A 202 6.73 -1.92 -13.45
CA GLN A 202 7.26 -2.74 -14.54
C GLN A 202 8.75 -2.50 -14.81
N GLU A 203 9.27 -1.31 -14.50
CA GLU A 203 10.71 -1.00 -14.63
C GLU A 203 11.59 -1.87 -13.70
N PHE A 204 11.00 -2.45 -12.67
CA PHE A 204 11.70 -3.32 -11.71
C PHE A 204 11.55 -4.82 -12.01
N GLU A 205 11.10 -5.22 -13.21
CA GLU A 205 10.79 -6.61 -13.52
C GLU A 205 11.92 -7.58 -13.16
N ALA A 206 13.17 -7.25 -13.47
CA ALA A 206 14.32 -8.11 -13.16
C ALA A 206 14.50 -8.31 -11.64
N ARG A 207 14.33 -7.24 -10.85
CA ARG A 207 14.40 -7.30 -9.38
C ARG A 207 13.24 -8.08 -8.79
N LEU A 208 12.03 -7.88 -9.33
CA LEU A 208 10.81 -8.60 -8.91
C LEU A 208 10.91 -10.10 -9.19
N ARG A 209 11.50 -10.50 -10.31
CA ARG A 209 11.79 -11.92 -10.64
C ARG A 209 12.77 -12.57 -9.66
N ALA A 210 13.70 -11.79 -9.12
CA ALA A 210 14.68 -12.25 -8.14
C ALA A 210 14.17 -12.23 -6.71
N LEU A 211 13.11 -11.45 -6.41
CA LEU A 211 12.58 -11.25 -5.08
C LEU A 211 11.86 -12.51 -4.57
N THR A 212 12.38 -13.10 -3.50
CA THR A 212 11.87 -14.36 -2.94
C THR A 212 11.06 -14.18 -1.65
N VAL A 213 10.90 -12.95 -1.23
CA VAL A 213 10.08 -12.61 -0.05
C VAL A 213 8.64 -13.06 -0.30
N PRO A 214 8.02 -13.82 0.61
CA PRO A 214 6.61 -14.15 0.56
C PRO A 214 5.75 -12.90 0.31
N THR A 215 4.88 -12.96 -0.70
CA THR A 215 4.08 -11.79 -1.07
C THR A 215 2.63 -12.19 -1.29
N LEU A 216 1.71 -11.46 -0.63
CA LEU A 216 0.28 -11.50 -0.90
C LEU A 216 -0.12 -10.24 -1.67
N ILE A 217 -0.66 -10.43 -2.87
CA ILE A 217 -1.25 -9.35 -3.68
C ILE A 217 -2.75 -9.36 -3.41
N VAL A 218 -3.31 -8.20 -3.07
CA VAL A 218 -4.75 -8.05 -2.80
C VAL A 218 -5.32 -6.93 -3.66
N ALA A 219 -6.45 -7.15 -4.31
CA ALA A 219 -7.14 -6.13 -5.09
C ALA A 219 -8.66 -6.31 -5.06
N GLY A 220 -9.40 -5.25 -5.31
CA GLY A 220 -10.81 -5.31 -5.69
C GLY A 220 -10.94 -5.50 -7.20
N ASP A 221 -11.98 -6.17 -7.66
CA ASP A 221 -12.23 -6.43 -9.08
C ASP A 221 -12.81 -5.22 -9.83
N GLU A 222 -13.23 -4.20 -9.10
CA GLU A 222 -13.69 -2.90 -9.63
C GLU A 222 -12.64 -1.78 -9.46
N ASP A 223 -11.41 -2.13 -9.06
CA ASP A 223 -10.27 -1.20 -9.01
C ASP A 223 -9.43 -1.30 -10.31
N ASP A 224 -10.07 -0.98 -11.44
CA ASP A 224 -9.49 -1.10 -12.78
C ASP A 224 -8.03 -0.58 -12.90
N PRO A 225 -7.64 0.56 -12.28
CA PRO A 225 -6.29 1.10 -12.41
C PRO A 225 -5.16 0.19 -11.90
N VAL A 226 -5.47 -0.82 -11.08
CA VAL A 226 -4.44 -1.69 -10.46
C VAL A 226 -4.49 -3.14 -10.92
N ILE A 227 -5.52 -3.56 -11.66
CA ILE A 227 -5.73 -4.96 -12.06
C ILE A 227 -4.54 -5.49 -12.86
N GLU A 228 -4.14 -4.81 -13.93
CA GLU A 228 -3.04 -5.25 -14.80
C GLU A 228 -1.71 -5.29 -14.04
N THR A 229 -1.46 -4.30 -13.17
CA THR A 229 -0.26 -4.30 -12.33
C THR A 229 -0.27 -5.45 -11.33
N SER A 230 -1.41 -5.77 -10.74
CA SER A 230 -1.58 -6.91 -9.82
C SER A 230 -1.32 -8.24 -10.53
N LEU A 231 -1.84 -8.41 -11.74
CA LEU A 231 -1.59 -9.58 -12.59
C LEU A 231 -0.13 -9.68 -13.02
N PHE A 232 0.49 -8.55 -13.38
CA PHE A 232 1.92 -8.49 -13.69
C PHE A 232 2.78 -8.95 -12.52
N LEU A 233 2.56 -8.41 -11.32
CA LEU A 233 3.25 -8.83 -10.10
C LEU A 233 3.05 -10.32 -9.81
N LYS A 234 1.81 -10.82 -9.91
CA LYS A 234 1.49 -12.24 -9.69
C LYS A 234 2.24 -13.17 -10.65
N ARG A 235 2.45 -12.74 -11.89
CA ARG A 235 3.17 -13.53 -12.92
C ARG A 235 4.68 -13.43 -12.76
N THR A 236 5.17 -12.32 -12.23
CA THR A 236 6.60 -11.96 -12.15
C THR A 236 7.24 -12.45 -10.86
N MET A 237 6.61 -12.22 -9.71
CA MET A 237 7.18 -12.54 -8.40
C MET A 237 7.03 -14.04 -8.07
N PRO A 238 8.16 -14.75 -7.80
CA PRO A 238 8.15 -16.22 -7.68
C PRO A 238 7.43 -16.74 -6.43
N ALA A 239 7.35 -15.96 -5.35
CA ALA A 239 6.74 -16.34 -4.08
C ALA A 239 5.43 -15.56 -3.80
N SER A 240 4.68 -15.19 -4.86
CA SER A 240 3.45 -14.43 -4.72
C SER A 240 2.20 -15.29 -4.73
N GLY A 241 1.23 -14.95 -3.87
CA GLY A 241 -0.19 -15.33 -3.93
C GLY A 241 -1.04 -14.11 -4.31
N MET A 242 -2.29 -14.32 -4.73
CA MET A 242 -3.21 -13.23 -5.07
C MET A 242 -4.61 -13.55 -4.58
N VAL A 243 -5.25 -12.55 -4.00
CA VAL A 243 -6.68 -12.52 -3.65
C VAL A 243 -7.31 -11.34 -4.37
N MET A 244 -8.45 -11.55 -5.00
CA MET A 244 -9.28 -10.52 -5.62
C MET A 244 -10.68 -10.59 -5.00
N PHE A 245 -11.16 -9.47 -4.47
CA PHE A 245 -12.49 -9.38 -3.87
C PHE A 245 -13.49 -8.88 -4.91
N ALA A 246 -14.62 -9.59 -5.00
CA ALA A 246 -15.68 -9.25 -5.95
C ALA A 246 -16.46 -8.01 -5.50
N LYS A 247 -16.88 -7.18 -6.48
CA LYS A 247 -17.66 -5.96 -6.22
C LYS A 247 -16.96 -4.97 -5.28
N THR A 248 -15.62 -4.90 -5.37
CA THR A 248 -14.78 -4.16 -4.45
C THR A 248 -13.89 -3.18 -5.22
N GLY A 249 -13.81 -1.96 -4.73
CA GLY A 249 -12.96 -0.91 -5.28
C GLY A 249 -11.59 -0.85 -4.62
N HIS A 250 -11.10 0.36 -4.46
CA HIS A 250 -9.72 0.64 -4.07
C HIS A 250 -9.43 0.49 -2.58
N ALA A 251 -10.40 0.84 -1.72
CA ALA A 251 -10.25 0.81 -0.27
C ALA A 251 -10.58 -0.60 0.28
N VAL A 252 -9.94 -1.62 -0.28
CA VAL A 252 -10.25 -3.04 -0.05
C VAL A 252 -10.24 -3.44 1.43
N ASN A 253 -9.42 -2.81 2.25
CA ASN A 253 -9.34 -3.06 3.69
C ASN A 253 -10.53 -2.46 4.48
N LEU A 254 -11.16 -1.42 3.93
CA LEU A 254 -12.37 -0.79 4.49
C LEU A 254 -13.64 -1.40 3.94
N GLU A 255 -13.64 -1.73 2.65
CA GLU A 255 -14.80 -2.31 1.96
C GLU A 255 -15.06 -3.76 2.34
N GLU A 256 -14.01 -4.55 2.54
CA GLU A 256 -14.05 -5.98 2.86
C GLU A 256 -13.20 -6.32 4.11
N PRO A 257 -13.41 -5.65 5.26
CA PRO A 257 -12.50 -5.77 6.40
C PRO A 257 -12.39 -7.21 6.93
N ALA A 258 -13.47 -7.97 6.94
CA ALA A 258 -13.46 -9.36 7.40
C ALA A 258 -12.69 -10.27 6.45
N GLY A 259 -12.94 -10.15 5.13
CA GLY A 259 -12.26 -10.93 4.10
C GLY A 259 -10.78 -10.57 4.01
N PHE A 260 -10.46 -9.27 4.08
CA PHE A 260 -9.09 -8.77 4.10
C PHE A 260 -8.32 -9.32 5.30
N ASN A 261 -8.88 -9.22 6.50
CA ASN A 261 -8.25 -9.75 7.71
C ASN A 261 -8.05 -11.26 7.65
N ALA A 262 -9.02 -12.02 7.12
CA ALA A 262 -8.89 -13.48 6.95
C ALA A 262 -7.76 -13.83 5.97
N ALA A 263 -7.68 -13.16 4.83
CA ALA A 263 -6.62 -13.37 3.84
C ALA A 263 -5.23 -13.08 4.43
N LEU A 264 -5.08 -11.98 5.18
CA LEU A 264 -3.83 -11.64 5.85
C LEU A 264 -3.47 -12.66 6.94
N LYS A 265 -4.43 -13.08 7.76
CA LYS A 265 -4.21 -14.09 8.81
C LYS A 265 -3.69 -15.41 8.23
N ASP A 266 -4.33 -15.89 7.16
CA ASP A 266 -3.92 -17.13 6.48
C ASP A 266 -2.51 -16.97 5.89
N PHE A 267 -2.22 -15.82 5.29
CA PHE A 267 -0.90 -15.49 4.74
C PHE A 267 0.18 -15.46 5.83
N PHE A 268 0.00 -14.68 6.89
CA PHE A 268 0.95 -14.57 7.98
C PHE A 268 1.23 -15.93 8.61
N GLY A 269 0.17 -16.68 8.95
CA GLY A 269 0.31 -18.00 9.53
C GLY A 269 0.99 -19.00 8.59
N ALA A 270 0.80 -18.91 7.26
CA ALA A 270 1.51 -19.75 6.31
C ALA A 270 3.00 -19.38 6.24
N VAL A 271 3.34 -18.09 6.28
CA VAL A 271 4.74 -17.60 6.29
C VAL A 271 5.44 -18.03 7.57
N GLU A 272 4.85 -17.80 8.74
CA GLU A 272 5.43 -18.14 10.04
C GLU A 272 5.71 -19.64 10.20
N ARG A 273 4.86 -20.48 9.59
CA ARG A 273 5.06 -21.93 9.56
C ARG A 273 5.99 -22.41 8.43
N GLY A 274 6.55 -21.51 7.61
CA GLY A 274 7.40 -21.87 6.47
C GLY A 274 6.65 -22.56 5.31
N HIS A 275 5.33 -22.40 5.23
CA HIS A 275 4.49 -23.03 4.22
C HIS A 275 4.22 -22.14 2.98
N TRP A 276 4.69 -20.89 2.98
CA TRP A 276 4.57 -19.98 1.84
C TRP A 276 5.84 -20.00 0.99
N GLY A 277 5.89 -20.93 0.03
CA GLY A 277 7.04 -21.13 -0.84
C GLY A 277 6.91 -20.48 -2.22
N ARG A 278 7.93 -20.69 -3.04
CA ARG A 278 7.89 -20.32 -4.45
C ARG A 278 6.82 -21.15 -5.18
N ARG A 279 6.19 -20.55 -6.20
CA ARG A 279 5.28 -21.27 -7.11
C ARG A 279 5.99 -22.48 -7.70
N ASN A 280 5.32 -23.64 -7.66
CA ASN A 280 5.85 -24.85 -8.27
C ASN A 280 6.22 -24.60 -9.75
N PRO A 281 7.47 -24.88 -10.18
CA PRO A 281 7.89 -24.68 -11.57
C PRO A 281 7.00 -25.40 -12.59
N LEU A 282 6.36 -26.51 -12.21
CA LEU A 282 5.43 -27.24 -13.08
C LEU A 282 4.11 -26.51 -13.30
N ALA A 283 3.76 -25.54 -12.45
CA ALA A 283 2.53 -24.77 -12.55
C ALA A 283 2.69 -23.47 -13.37
N ARG A 284 3.66 -23.41 -14.29
CA ARG A 284 3.88 -22.25 -15.17
C ARG A 284 2.93 -22.26 -16.36
N ALA A 285 2.49 -21.06 -16.77
CA ALA A 285 1.49 -20.87 -17.84
C ALA A 285 1.90 -21.42 -19.23
N ASN A 286 3.19 -21.59 -19.48
CA ASN A 286 3.72 -22.10 -20.74
C ASN A 286 3.88 -23.63 -20.81
N ARG A 287 3.43 -24.36 -19.78
CA ARG A 287 3.35 -25.82 -19.81
C ARG A 287 1.96 -26.29 -20.16
N SER A 288 1.87 -27.26 -21.02
CA SER A 288 0.59 -27.91 -21.34
C SER A 288 -0.02 -28.52 -20.06
N ALA A 289 -1.29 -28.20 -19.80
CA ALA A 289 -2.06 -28.86 -18.75
C ALA A 289 -2.57 -30.26 -19.17
N MET A 290 -2.49 -30.57 -20.46
CA MET A 290 -3.08 -31.78 -21.04
C MET A 290 -2.05 -32.76 -21.63
N VAL A 291 -0.86 -32.27 -22.02
CA VAL A 291 0.16 -33.10 -22.67
C VAL A 291 1.41 -33.16 -21.78
N PRO A 292 1.72 -34.33 -21.20
CA PRO A 292 2.94 -34.51 -20.42
C PRO A 292 4.21 -34.17 -21.20
N GLY A 293 5.13 -33.40 -20.56
CA GLY A 293 6.44 -33.07 -21.11
C GLY A 293 6.48 -31.94 -22.16
N LYS A 294 5.35 -31.26 -22.42
CA LYS A 294 5.27 -30.05 -23.26
C LYS A 294 5.01 -28.80 -22.50
#